data_58a8093d2291ff02fb61749a7a250105
#
_entry.id   58a8093d2291ff02fb61749a7a250105
#
_cell.length_a   1.000
_cell.length_b   1.000
_cell.length_c   1.000
_cell.angle_alpha   90.00
_cell.angle_beta   90.00
_cell.angle_gamma   90.00
#
_symmetry.space_group_name_H-M   'P 1'
#
loop_
_entity.id
_entity.type
_entity.pdbx_description
1 polymer ?
#
loop_
_entity_poly.entity_id
_entity_poly.type
_entity_poly.pdbx_seq_one_letter_code
_entity_poly.pdbx_strand_id
1 'polypeptide(L)'
;MILSEVVDVSGMFTDDMLIILEGETEPMEKMLKDSPRLSKVFNHVIRIKQYDIKEWVEYGKRYAKDKGYVMEELASLAFYKAIDDYFGEHKGIGRADVEKIVDTAIANSHKLGRKLSGLFSSNKNDDGLYILIESDFIF
;
A
#
# COMPACT_ATOMS: atom_id res chain seq x y z
N MET A 1 -3.45 20.82 25.53
CA MET A 1 -3.74 20.33 26.89
C MET A 1 -3.33 18.87 27.05
N ILE A 2 -3.90 17.91 26.38
CA ILE A 2 -3.54 16.47 26.48
C ILE A 2 -2.07 16.21 26.11
N LEU A 3 -1.54 16.88 25.08
CA LEU A 3 -0.15 16.74 24.64
C LEU A 3 0.88 17.27 25.65
N SER A 4 0.53 18.31 26.42
CA SER A 4 1.42 18.82 27.47
C SER A 4 1.55 17.85 28.63
N GLU A 5 0.44 17.17 28.96
CA GLU A 5 0.43 16.12 30.00
C GLU A 5 1.24 14.89 29.57
N VAL A 6 1.14 14.49 28.30
CA VAL A 6 1.98 13.39 27.75
C VAL A 6 3.46 13.73 27.83
N VAL A 7 3.85 14.97 27.52
CA VAL A 7 5.24 15.41 27.62
C VAL A 7 5.71 15.44 29.06
N ASP A 8 4.87 15.86 30.00
CA ASP A 8 5.22 15.90 31.42
C ASP A 8 5.41 14.48 31.97
N VAL A 9 4.53 13.55 31.61
CA VAL A 9 4.63 12.13 32.01
C VAL A 9 5.83 11.46 31.36
N SER A 10 6.12 11.72 30.05
CA SER A 10 7.26 11.12 29.38
C SER A 10 8.59 11.58 29.93
N GLY A 11 8.68 12.80 30.45
CA GLY A 11 9.86 13.29 31.15
C GLY A 11 10.16 12.58 32.48
N MET A 12 9.17 11.92 33.05
CA MET A 12 9.32 11.15 34.30
C MET A 12 9.70 9.67 34.09
N PHE A 13 9.43 9.11 32.91
CA PHE A 13 9.57 7.67 32.61
C PHE A 13 10.35 7.40 31.32
N THR A 14 11.45 8.13 31.10
CA THR A 14 12.23 8.09 29.85
C THR A 14 12.85 6.73 29.52
N ASP A 15 13.09 5.88 30.51
CA ASP A 15 13.80 4.61 30.29
C ASP A 15 12.87 3.41 30.03
N ASP A 16 11.59 3.53 30.42
CA ASP A 16 10.64 2.42 30.38
C ASP A 16 9.47 2.61 29.40
N MET A 17 9.41 3.76 28.67
CA MET A 17 8.26 4.08 27.83
C MET A 17 8.69 4.57 26.45
N LEU A 18 8.12 3.94 25.41
CA LEU A 18 8.17 4.43 24.03
C LEU A 18 6.85 5.12 23.70
N ILE A 19 6.90 6.40 23.36
CA ILE A 19 5.74 7.16 22.89
C ILE A 19 5.92 7.46 21.41
N ILE A 20 4.94 7.09 20.60
CA ILE A 20 4.89 7.38 19.17
C ILE A 20 3.70 8.29 18.91
N LEU A 21 3.95 9.47 18.32
CA LEU A 21 2.92 10.35 17.80
C LEU A 21 2.80 10.11 16.30
N GLU A 22 1.59 9.87 15.84
CA GLU A 22 1.25 9.68 14.43
C GLU A 22 0.26 10.74 13.98
N GLY A 23 0.39 11.23 12.76
CA GLY A 23 -0.52 12.19 12.18
C GLY A 23 -0.08 12.66 10.80
N GLU A 24 -0.91 13.51 10.20
CA GLU A 24 -0.61 14.14 8.91
C GLU A 24 0.62 15.06 9.01
N THR A 25 1.42 15.11 7.96
CA THR A 25 2.72 15.80 7.95
C THR A 25 2.61 17.27 8.32
N GLU A 26 1.74 18.03 7.64
CA GLU A 26 1.63 19.49 7.87
C GLU A 26 1.14 19.85 9.29
N PRO A 27 0.06 19.26 9.82
CA PRO A 27 -0.35 19.50 11.20
C PRO A 27 0.71 19.10 12.23
N MET A 28 1.39 17.99 12.04
CA MET A 28 2.44 17.51 12.93
C MET A 28 3.65 18.45 12.93
N GLU A 29 4.10 18.89 11.76
CA GLU A 29 5.22 19.85 11.65
C GLU A 29 4.87 21.19 12.29
N LYS A 30 3.64 21.67 12.10
CA LYS A 30 3.18 22.89 12.74
C LYS A 30 3.17 22.74 14.26
N MET A 31 2.62 21.66 14.78
CA MET A 31 2.56 21.39 16.23
C MET A 31 3.96 21.34 16.85
N LEU A 32 4.93 20.67 16.20
CA LEU A 32 6.31 20.60 16.67
C LEU A 32 7.00 21.97 16.61
N LYS A 33 6.71 22.77 15.58
CA LYS A 33 7.26 24.12 15.43
C LYS A 33 6.70 25.09 16.48
N ASP A 34 5.40 24.98 16.77
CA ASP A 34 4.73 25.87 17.72
C ASP A 34 5.05 25.52 19.19
N SER A 35 5.59 24.30 19.44
CA SER A 35 5.95 23.83 20.78
C SER A 35 7.38 23.34 20.85
N PRO A 36 8.35 24.20 21.25
CA PRO A 36 9.76 23.80 21.44
C PRO A 36 9.94 22.65 22.44
N ARG A 37 9.03 22.53 23.38
CA ARG A 37 9.03 21.48 24.40
C ARG A 37 8.69 20.12 23.78
N LEU A 38 7.70 20.05 22.88
CA LEU A 38 7.37 18.85 22.13
C LEU A 38 8.49 18.43 21.19
N SER A 39 9.07 19.37 20.44
CA SER A 39 10.18 19.04 19.52
C SER A 39 11.44 18.56 20.24
N LYS A 40 11.62 18.93 21.50
CA LYS A 40 12.75 18.46 22.32
C LYS A 40 12.55 17.01 22.79
N VAL A 41 11.31 16.61 23.08
CA VAL A 41 10.96 15.26 23.50
C VAL A 41 10.84 14.34 22.27
N PHE A 42 10.16 14.79 21.21
CA PHE A 42 9.97 14.05 19.96
C PHE A 42 11.01 14.48 18.92
N ASN A 43 12.26 14.16 19.18
CA ASN A 43 13.40 14.55 18.36
C ASN A 43 13.67 13.60 17.17
N HIS A 44 13.02 12.43 17.15
CA HIS A 44 13.08 11.48 16.04
C HIS A 44 11.82 11.59 15.18
N VAL A 45 11.97 12.12 13.98
CA VAL A 45 10.88 12.30 13.02
C VAL A 45 11.05 11.32 11.86
N ILE A 46 10.08 10.43 11.71
CA ILE A 46 10.00 9.50 10.57
C ILE A 46 8.93 10.05 9.63
N ARG A 47 9.35 10.44 8.41
CA ARG A 47 8.42 10.85 7.35
C ARG A 47 8.13 9.65 6.47
N ILE A 48 6.86 9.25 6.43
CA ILE A 48 6.39 8.20 5.54
C ILE A 48 5.92 8.89 4.26
N LYS A 49 6.66 8.65 3.16
CA LYS A 49 6.27 9.16 1.85
C LYS A 49 4.96 8.48 1.42
N GLN A 50 3.99 9.26 0.99
CA GLN A 50 2.84 8.71 0.29
C GLN A 50 3.27 8.29 -1.12
N TYR A 51 2.89 7.08 -1.50
CA TYR A 51 3.12 6.58 -2.85
C TYR A 51 2.15 7.24 -3.82
N ASP A 52 2.63 7.59 -5.00
CA ASP A 52 1.76 7.93 -6.12
C ASP A 52 1.17 6.66 -6.77
N ILE A 53 0.22 6.84 -7.69
CA ILE A 53 -0.46 5.71 -8.35
C ILE A 53 0.54 4.80 -9.07
N LYS A 54 1.57 5.35 -9.70
CA LYS A 54 2.60 4.57 -10.39
C LYS A 54 3.44 3.73 -9.41
N GLU A 55 3.80 4.30 -8.28
CA GLU A 55 4.53 3.59 -7.23
C GLU A 55 3.68 2.44 -6.65
N TRP A 56 2.37 2.65 -6.48
CA TRP A 56 1.45 1.58 -6.06
C TRP A 56 1.29 0.48 -7.12
N VAL A 57 1.26 0.83 -8.39
CA VAL A 57 1.25 -0.16 -9.48
C VAL A 57 2.52 -1.00 -9.47
N GLU A 58 3.68 -0.37 -9.34
CA GLU A 58 4.95 -1.10 -9.26
C GLU A 58 5.05 -1.97 -8.00
N TYR A 59 4.51 -1.50 -6.89
CA TYR A 59 4.38 -2.32 -5.68
C TYR A 59 3.52 -3.56 -5.92
N GLY A 60 2.33 -3.40 -6.50
CA GLY A 60 1.43 -4.52 -6.76
C GLY A 60 1.98 -5.53 -7.78
N LYS A 61 2.73 -5.06 -8.78
CA LYS A 61 3.44 -5.97 -9.72
C LYS A 61 4.50 -6.81 -9.00
N ARG A 62 5.26 -6.22 -8.09
CA ARG A 62 6.23 -6.98 -7.27
C ARG A 62 5.53 -7.98 -6.37
N TYR A 63 4.45 -7.56 -5.70
CA TYR A 63 3.66 -8.43 -4.86
C TYR A 63 3.08 -9.63 -5.64
N ALA A 64 2.57 -9.42 -6.86
CA ALA A 64 2.12 -10.50 -7.74
C ALA A 64 3.28 -11.44 -8.11
N LYS A 65 4.45 -10.89 -8.42
CA LYS A 65 5.65 -11.67 -8.75
C LYS A 65 6.12 -12.54 -7.59
N ASP A 66 6.12 -12.02 -6.38
CA ASP A 66 6.48 -12.77 -5.17
C ASP A 66 5.52 -13.95 -4.92
N LYS A 67 4.28 -13.84 -5.40
CA LYS A 67 3.28 -14.92 -5.40
C LYS A 67 3.35 -15.85 -6.62
N GLY A 68 4.28 -15.64 -7.52
CA GLY A 68 4.46 -16.47 -8.71
C GLY A 68 3.63 -16.04 -9.92
N TYR A 69 3.19 -14.78 -9.97
CA TYR A 69 2.37 -14.23 -11.04
C TYR A 69 3.04 -13.04 -11.74
N VAL A 70 2.75 -12.87 -13.01
CA VAL A 70 3.16 -11.72 -13.81
C VAL A 70 1.94 -11.15 -14.55
N MET A 71 1.87 -9.83 -14.66
CA MET A 71 0.82 -9.16 -15.42
C MET A 71 1.29 -8.92 -16.86
N GLU A 72 0.51 -9.35 -17.84
CA GLU A 72 0.71 -8.91 -19.21
C GLU A 72 0.38 -7.41 -19.38
N GLU A 73 0.65 -6.85 -20.56
CA GLU A 73 0.52 -5.41 -20.79
C GLU A 73 -0.90 -4.89 -20.54
N LEU A 74 -1.92 -5.56 -21.10
CA LEU A 74 -3.34 -5.16 -20.88
C LEU A 74 -3.78 -5.36 -19.43
N ALA A 75 -3.30 -6.42 -18.76
CA ALA A 75 -3.53 -6.63 -17.34
C ALA A 75 -2.91 -5.51 -16.49
N SER A 76 -1.72 -5.05 -16.86
CA SER A 76 -1.06 -3.93 -16.18
C SER A 76 -1.84 -2.63 -16.32
N LEU A 77 -2.47 -2.38 -17.48
CA LEU A 77 -3.35 -1.23 -17.69
C LEU A 77 -4.65 -1.35 -16.89
N ALA A 78 -5.25 -2.54 -16.88
CA ALA A 78 -6.46 -2.81 -16.09
C ALA A 78 -6.17 -2.65 -14.57
N PHE A 79 -5.03 -3.12 -14.12
CA PHE A 79 -4.58 -2.94 -12.74
C PHE A 79 -4.35 -1.47 -12.38
N TYR A 80 -3.67 -0.71 -13.25
CA TYR A 80 -3.52 0.73 -13.07
C TYR A 80 -4.88 1.42 -12.91
N LYS A 81 -5.83 1.10 -13.80
CA LYS A 81 -7.18 1.65 -13.73
C LYS A 81 -7.89 1.29 -12.43
N ALA A 82 -7.80 0.03 -11.99
CA ALA A 82 -8.40 -0.40 -10.73
C ALA A 82 -7.85 0.37 -9.52
N ILE A 83 -6.54 0.66 -9.50
CA ILE A 83 -5.91 1.47 -8.45
C ILE A 83 -6.38 2.93 -8.53
N ASP A 84 -6.45 3.52 -9.73
CA ASP A 84 -6.87 4.90 -9.94
C ASP A 84 -8.34 5.10 -9.54
N ASP A 85 -9.22 4.19 -9.96
CA ASP A 85 -10.64 4.19 -9.58
C ASP A 85 -10.80 4.07 -8.05
N TYR A 86 -10.09 3.12 -7.43
CA TYR A 86 -10.13 2.93 -5.97
C TYR A 86 -9.65 4.18 -5.22
N PHE A 87 -8.54 4.78 -5.66
CA PHE A 87 -8.01 6.01 -5.09
C PHE A 87 -9.02 7.17 -5.18
N GLY A 88 -9.68 7.32 -6.32
CA GLY A 88 -10.71 8.35 -6.55
C GLY A 88 -11.92 8.17 -5.63
N GLU A 89 -12.40 6.94 -5.46
CA GLU A 89 -13.56 6.61 -4.62
C GLU A 89 -13.28 6.78 -3.11
N HIS A 90 -12.10 6.37 -2.65
CA HIS A 90 -11.75 6.31 -1.23
C HIS A 90 -10.86 7.46 -0.77
N LYS A 91 -10.51 8.40 -1.66
CA LYS A 91 -9.59 9.52 -1.41
C LYS A 91 -8.22 9.09 -0.88
N GLY A 92 -7.80 7.89 -1.23
CA GLY A 92 -6.53 7.31 -0.84
C GLY A 92 -6.48 5.82 -1.09
N ILE A 93 -5.28 5.26 -1.06
CA ILE A 93 -5.04 3.84 -1.19
C ILE A 93 -3.84 3.46 -0.31
N GLY A 94 -3.92 2.31 0.32
CA GLY A 94 -2.86 1.76 1.15
C GLY A 94 -2.36 0.41 0.64
N ARG A 95 -1.33 -0.09 1.27
CA ARG A 95 -0.72 -1.38 0.96
C ARG A 95 -1.74 -2.51 0.94
N ALA A 96 -2.58 -2.62 1.98
CA ALA A 96 -3.59 -3.68 2.10
C ALA A 96 -4.62 -3.66 0.95
N ASP A 97 -4.96 -2.46 0.46
CA ASP A 97 -5.90 -2.31 -0.65
C ASP A 97 -5.29 -2.82 -1.96
N VAL A 98 -4.03 -2.46 -2.23
CA VAL A 98 -3.30 -2.92 -3.42
C VAL A 98 -3.13 -4.45 -3.38
N GLU A 99 -2.73 -5.01 -2.26
CA GLU A 99 -2.61 -6.45 -2.07
C GLU A 99 -3.95 -7.16 -2.30
N LYS A 100 -5.05 -6.62 -1.78
CA LYS A 100 -6.40 -7.15 -1.98
C LYS A 100 -6.82 -7.14 -3.46
N ILE A 101 -6.53 -6.07 -4.19
CA ILE A 101 -6.82 -5.99 -5.63
C ILE A 101 -6.06 -7.11 -6.38
N VAL A 102 -4.77 -7.27 -6.10
CA VAL A 102 -3.95 -8.34 -6.72
C VAL A 102 -4.46 -9.73 -6.34
N ASP A 103 -4.75 -9.96 -5.06
CA ASP A 103 -5.25 -11.26 -4.59
C ASP A 103 -6.60 -11.61 -5.21
N THR A 104 -7.47 -10.62 -5.43
CA THR A 104 -8.74 -10.82 -6.13
C THR A 104 -8.51 -11.20 -7.59
N ALA A 105 -7.58 -10.55 -8.27
CA ALA A 105 -7.21 -10.90 -9.65
C ALA A 105 -6.63 -12.33 -9.73
N ILE A 106 -5.77 -12.71 -8.80
CA ILE A 106 -5.24 -14.07 -8.69
C ILE A 106 -6.40 -15.07 -8.49
N ALA A 107 -7.34 -14.80 -7.59
CA ALA A 107 -8.51 -15.65 -7.38
C ALA A 107 -9.39 -15.75 -8.66
N ASN A 108 -9.55 -14.64 -9.38
CA ASN A 108 -10.28 -14.62 -10.64
C ASN A 108 -9.60 -15.48 -11.72
N SER A 109 -8.27 -15.50 -11.77
CA SER A 109 -7.50 -16.33 -12.71
C SER A 109 -7.73 -17.83 -12.52
N HIS A 110 -8.19 -18.24 -11.35
CA HIS A 110 -8.52 -19.64 -11.03
C HIS A 110 -9.97 -20.01 -11.33
N LYS A 111 -10.83 -19.07 -11.73
CA LYS A 111 -12.23 -19.40 -12.09
C LYS A 111 -12.30 -20.33 -13.31
N LEU A 112 -13.34 -21.15 -13.36
CA LEU A 112 -13.50 -22.18 -14.38
C LEU A 112 -13.46 -21.64 -15.82
N GLY A 113 -14.11 -20.51 -16.08
CA GLY A 113 -14.11 -19.87 -17.40
C GLY A 113 -12.70 -19.47 -17.86
N ARG A 114 -11.85 -18.99 -16.96
CA ARG A 114 -10.47 -18.66 -17.23
C ARG A 114 -9.63 -19.92 -17.49
N LYS A 115 -9.86 -21.00 -16.74
CA LYS A 115 -9.18 -22.29 -16.96
C LYS A 115 -9.52 -22.89 -18.33
N LEU A 116 -10.77 -22.78 -18.77
CA LEU A 116 -11.19 -23.27 -20.09
C LEU A 116 -10.54 -22.48 -21.23
N SER A 117 -10.45 -21.16 -21.12
CA SER A 117 -9.74 -20.35 -22.12
C SER A 117 -8.23 -20.63 -22.16
N GLY A 118 -7.65 -21.04 -21.05
CA GLY A 118 -6.23 -21.40 -20.93
C GLY A 118 -5.85 -22.78 -21.45
N LEU A 119 -6.80 -23.63 -21.85
CA LEU A 119 -6.50 -24.94 -22.43
C LEU A 119 -5.72 -24.88 -23.74
N PHE A 120 -5.77 -23.74 -24.43
CA PHE A 120 -5.13 -23.52 -25.73
C PHE A 120 -3.94 -22.55 -25.70
N SER A 121 -3.58 -22.02 -24.52
CA SER A 121 -2.43 -21.13 -24.33
C SER A 121 -1.64 -21.51 -23.10
N SER A 122 -0.33 -21.29 -23.12
CA SER A 122 0.51 -21.44 -21.93
C SER A 122 0.09 -20.42 -20.88
N ASN A 123 -0.34 -20.88 -19.70
CA ASN A 123 -0.68 -20.02 -18.57
C ASN A 123 0.55 -19.48 -17.83
N LYS A 124 1.74 -19.84 -18.29
CA LYS A 124 3.02 -19.44 -17.70
C LYS A 124 3.90 -18.77 -18.74
N ASN A 125 4.68 -17.79 -18.30
CA ASN A 125 5.74 -17.20 -19.11
C ASN A 125 7.00 -18.09 -19.11
N ASP A 126 8.05 -17.64 -19.81
CA ASP A 126 9.32 -18.36 -19.93
C ASP A 126 10.03 -18.55 -18.57
N ASP A 127 9.77 -17.69 -17.60
CA ASP A 127 10.28 -17.78 -16.23
C ASP A 127 9.45 -18.72 -15.33
N GLY A 128 8.41 -19.36 -15.87
CA GLY A 128 7.53 -20.25 -15.12
C GLY A 128 6.49 -19.56 -14.24
N LEU A 129 6.32 -18.24 -14.35
CA LEU A 129 5.32 -17.46 -13.64
C LEU A 129 3.96 -17.56 -14.33
N TYR A 130 2.89 -17.63 -13.55
CA TYR A 130 1.53 -17.58 -14.08
C TYR A 130 1.19 -16.19 -14.60
N ILE A 131 0.50 -16.12 -15.73
CA ILE A 131 0.15 -14.88 -16.41
C ILE A 131 -1.23 -14.42 -15.96
N LEU A 132 -1.33 -13.21 -15.41
CA LEU A 132 -2.59 -12.50 -15.20
C LEU A 132 -2.94 -11.70 -16.46
N ILE A 133 -4.19 -11.75 -16.87
CA ILE A 133 -4.73 -11.05 -18.04
C ILE A 133 -5.74 -9.99 -17.63
N GLU A 134 -6.12 -9.11 -18.56
CA GLU A 134 -7.04 -8.00 -18.32
C GLU A 134 -8.34 -8.42 -17.61
N SER A 135 -8.95 -9.53 -18.03
CA SER A 135 -10.21 -10.01 -17.45
C SER A 135 -10.11 -10.46 -15.99
N ASP A 136 -8.91 -10.73 -15.49
CA ASP A 136 -8.70 -11.09 -14.09
C ASP A 136 -8.92 -9.88 -13.15
N PHE A 137 -8.81 -8.66 -13.68
CA PHE A 137 -9.02 -7.38 -12.99
C PHE A 137 -10.42 -6.78 -13.17
N ILE A 138 -11.38 -7.55 -13.65
CA ILE A 138 -12.79 -7.15 -13.69
C ILE A 138 -13.44 -7.57 -12.37
N PHE A 139 -13.85 -6.58 -11.59
CA PHE A 139 -14.45 -6.76 -10.26
C PHE A 139 -15.93 -6.45 -10.26
#